data_c1f82ab4235c52ca62a926db2f9b9b07
#
_entry.id   c1f82ab4235c52ca62a926db2f9b9b07
#
_cell.length_a   1.000
_cell.length_b   1.000
_cell.length_c   1.000
_cell.angle_alpha   90.00
_cell.angle_beta   90.00
_cell.angle_gamma   90.00
#
_symmetry.space_group_name_H-M   'P 1'
#
loop_
_entity.id
_entity.type
_entity.pdbx_description
1 polymer ?
#
loop_
_entity_poly.entity_id
_entity_poly.type
_entity_poly.pdbx_seq_one_letter_code
_entity_poly.pdbx_strand_id
1 'polypeptide(L)'
;FDNLDKHTASPINENTIERAHKRIESIMKNQLVDENIPIDNVWQLQNKYIITEVNNGLIIIDQHVAHERILFESAKKALDGNGLPSQTVLFPQTVKFQPEEYVKFIDIVPYLNKIGFRMRDFGENTVIIEGIPSEIYSGTVEEILHDILDKYIDRLEINASFLDHMAATYACKSAIKAGERLKNDEMINLVDKLFATEHPYYCPHGRPIIISLSMDELDRRFERI
;
A
#
# COMPACT_ATOMS: atom_id res chain seq x y z
N PHE A 1 -9.14 14.01 -33.85
CA PHE A 1 -8.23 12.95 -33.34
C PHE A 1 -8.73 12.44 -32.00
N ASP A 2 -9.88 11.76 -32.05
CA ASP A 2 -10.44 11.01 -30.92
C ASP A 2 -10.37 9.54 -31.31
N ASN A 3 -9.61 8.77 -30.55
CA ASN A 3 -9.80 7.35 -30.27
C ASN A 3 -8.60 6.86 -29.44
N LEU A 4 -8.70 7.02 -28.14
CA LEU A 4 -7.88 6.25 -27.20
C LEU A 4 -8.75 5.13 -26.64
N ASP A 5 -8.44 3.94 -27.07
CA ASP A 5 -9.10 2.66 -26.77
C ASP A 5 -9.34 2.48 -25.28
N LYS A 6 -10.62 2.34 -24.94
CA LYS A 6 -11.07 1.73 -23.67
C LYS A 6 -10.68 0.25 -23.70
N HIS A 7 -9.48 -0.08 -23.23
CA HIS A 7 -9.18 -1.47 -22.86
C HIS A 7 -10.02 -1.82 -21.62
N THR A 8 -11.16 -2.40 -21.86
CA THR A 8 -11.89 -3.19 -20.87
C THR A 8 -11.04 -4.41 -20.56
N ALA A 9 -10.27 -4.36 -19.46
CA ALA A 9 -9.58 -5.52 -18.95
C ALA A 9 -10.63 -6.57 -18.58
N SER A 10 -10.61 -7.71 -19.25
CA SER A 10 -11.39 -8.89 -18.90
C SER A 10 -11.05 -9.27 -17.44
N PRO A 11 -12.02 -9.78 -16.65
CA PRO A 11 -11.75 -10.19 -15.27
C PRO A 11 -10.69 -11.30 -15.30
N ILE A 12 -9.50 -10.99 -14.78
CA ILE A 12 -8.41 -11.95 -14.67
C ILE A 12 -8.85 -12.99 -13.65
N ASN A 13 -8.88 -14.25 -14.04
CA ASN A 13 -9.27 -15.37 -13.19
C ASN A 13 -8.31 -15.50 -12.01
N GLU A 14 -8.82 -15.56 -10.77
CA GLU A 14 -8.06 -15.66 -9.52
C GLU A 14 -6.99 -16.77 -9.58
N ASN A 15 -7.32 -17.92 -10.19
CA ASN A 15 -6.36 -19.01 -10.41
C ASN A 15 -5.17 -18.65 -11.31
N THR A 16 -5.35 -17.70 -12.24
CA THR A 16 -4.27 -17.22 -13.11
C THR A 16 -3.35 -16.28 -12.37
N ILE A 17 -3.91 -15.44 -11.52
CA ILE A 17 -3.16 -14.52 -10.64
C ILE A 17 -2.32 -15.35 -9.66
N GLU A 18 -2.92 -16.33 -8.97
CA GLU A 18 -2.23 -17.18 -8.00
C GLU A 18 -1.07 -17.98 -8.63
N ARG A 19 -1.26 -18.50 -9.84
CA ARG A 19 -0.18 -19.18 -10.58
C ARG A 19 0.94 -18.23 -10.98
N ALA A 20 0.60 -17.01 -11.41
CA ALA A 20 1.59 -15.99 -11.73
C ALA A 20 2.37 -15.57 -10.47
N HIS A 21 1.69 -15.41 -9.34
CA HIS A 21 2.30 -15.11 -8.04
C HIS A 21 3.30 -16.20 -7.61
N LYS A 22 2.89 -17.46 -7.58
CA LYS A 22 3.77 -18.59 -7.24
C LYS A 22 4.99 -18.68 -8.16
N ARG A 23 4.81 -18.35 -9.45
CA ARG A 23 5.92 -18.34 -10.40
C ARG A 23 6.90 -17.19 -10.15
N ILE A 24 6.41 -15.98 -9.89
CA ILE A 24 7.24 -14.82 -9.54
C ILE A 24 7.98 -15.09 -8.23
N GLU A 25 7.27 -15.57 -7.21
CA GLU A 25 7.84 -15.91 -5.91
C GLU A 25 8.95 -16.96 -6.02
N SER A 26 8.73 -18.02 -6.83
CA SER A 26 9.75 -19.06 -7.04
C SER A 26 11.00 -18.55 -7.78
N ILE A 27 10.80 -17.66 -8.78
CA ILE A 27 11.90 -17.04 -9.51
C ILE A 27 12.68 -16.11 -8.58
N MET A 28 11.99 -15.28 -7.82
CA MET A 28 12.61 -14.33 -6.89
C MET A 28 13.32 -15.05 -5.73
N LYS A 29 12.72 -16.06 -5.12
CA LYS A 29 13.38 -16.87 -4.09
C LYS A 29 14.66 -17.53 -4.60
N ASN A 30 14.68 -18.03 -5.82
CA ASN A 30 15.88 -18.61 -6.41
C ASN A 30 16.97 -17.57 -6.74
N GLN A 31 16.60 -16.31 -6.98
CA GLN A 31 17.55 -15.22 -7.26
C GLN A 31 18.01 -14.48 -6.00
N LEU A 32 17.19 -14.51 -4.93
CA LEU A 32 17.43 -13.82 -3.65
C LEU A 32 17.86 -14.80 -2.53
N VAL A 33 18.48 -15.94 -2.86
CA VAL A 33 18.80 -17.07 -1.95
C VAL A 33 19.70 -16.69 -0.76
N ASP A 34 20.15 -15.45 -0.59
CA ASP A 34 20.82 -14.98 0.62
C ASP A 34 19.86 -14.12 1.45
N GLU A 35 19.48 -14.61 2.63
CA GLU A 35 18.59 -13.97 3.61
C GLU A 35 19.11 -12.62 4.16
N ASN A 36 20.29 -12.19 3.75
CA ASN A 36 20.88 -10.89 4.03
C ASN A 36 21.25 -10.21 2.72
N ILE A 37 20.29 -9.53 2.10
CA ILE A 37 20.63 -8.53 1.07
C ILE A 37 21.27 -7.37 1.81
N PRO A 38 22.57 -7.10 1.69
CA PRO A 38 23.15 -5.89 2.25
C PRO A 38 22.60 -4.71 1.46
N ILE A 39 21.54 -4.07 1.99
CA ILE A 39 20.90 -2.90 1.38
C ILE A 39 21.73 -1.65 1.72
N ASP A 40 23.04 -1.73 1.53
CA ASP A 40 23.94 -0.61 1.83
C ASP A 40 23.94 0.43 0.71
N ASN A 41 23.58 0.03 -0.52
CA ASN A 41 23.59 0.87 -1.71
C ASN A 41 22.23 0.92 -2.37
N VAL A 42 21.38 1.84 -1.89
CA VAL A 42 20.08 2.13 -2.52
C VAL A 42 20.13 3.49 -3.19
N TRP A 43 19.51 3.60 -4.36
CA TRP A 43 19.30 4.90 -5.00
C TRP A 43 17.93 4.99 -5.63
N GLN A 44 17.41 6.20 -5.71
CA GLN A 44 16.09 6.47 -6.24
C GLN A 44 16.16 6.93 -7.70
N LEU A 45 15.43 6.26 -8.58
CA LEU A 45 15.29 6.63 -9.98
C LEU A 45 13.99 7.41 -10.20
N GLN A 46 14.10 8.65 -10.68
CA GLN A 46 12.97 9.52 -11.03
C GLN A 46 11.93 9.68 -9.90
N ASN A 47 12.37 9.57 -8.64
CA ASN A 47 11.49 9.60 -7.47
C ASN A 47 10.30 8.61 -7.57
N LYS A 48 10.50 7.47 -8.22
CA LYS A 48 9.48 6.44 -8.44
C LYS A 48 9.95 5.04 -8.07
N TYR A 49 11.20 4.74 -8.39
CA TYR A 49 11.75 3.41 -8.22
C TYR A 49 12.96 3.46 -7.29
N ILE A 50 13.06 2.48 -6.41
CA ILE A 50 14.25 2.23 -5.62
C ILE A 50 15.02 1.11 -6.31
N ILE A 51 16.30 1.34 -6.54
CA ILE A 51 17.21 0.37 -7.17
C ILE A 51 18.25 -0.02 -6.14
N THR A 52 18.55 -1.30 -6.06
CA THR A 52 19.66 -1.81 -5.26
C THR A 52 20.35 -2.96 -5.95
N GLU A 53 21.65 -3.10 -5.68
CA GLU A 53 22.45 -4.22 -6.13
C GLU A 53 22.19 -5.45 -5.28
N VAL A 54 22.17 -6.61 -5.91
CA VAL A 54 22.12 -7.93 -5.25
C VAL A 54 23.25 -8.81 -5.83
N ASN A 55 23.57 -9.92 -5.15
CA ASN A 55 24.71 -10.77 -5.52
C ASN A 55 24.79 -11.13 -7.01
N ASN A 56 23.68 -11.25 -7.70
CA ASN A 56 23.63 -11.65 -9.11
C ASN A 56 22.88 -10.66 -10.02
N GLY A 57 22.95 -9.35 -9.73
CA GLY A 57 22.35 -8.34 -10.58
C GLY A 57 21.75 -7.16 -9.82
N LEU A 58 20.62 -6.66 -10.32
CA LEU A 58 19.90 -5.53 -9.75
C LEU A 58 18.47 -5.92 -9.43
N ILE A 59 17.91 -5.34 -8.37
CA ILE A 59 16.47 -5.29 -8.15
C ILE A 59 15.96 -3.85 -8.26
N ILE A 60 14.77 -3.72 -8.82
CA ILE A 60 14.07 -2.44 -9.02
C ILE A 60 12.72 -2.58 -8.35
N ILE A 61 12.43 -1.70 -7.39
CA ILE A 61 11.25 -1.72 -6.54
C ILE A 61 10.42 -0.47 -6.82
N ASP A 62 9.13 -0.63 -7.10
CA ASP A 62 8.21 0.50 -7.18
C ASP A 62 7.89 1.00 -5.77
N GLN A 63 8.36 2.22 -5.42
CA GLN A 63 8.21 2.78 -4.08
C GLN A 63 6.76 2.96 -3.64
N HIS A 64 5.87 3.35 -4.57
CA HIS A 64 4.46 3.55 -4.27
C HIS A 64 3.78 2.23 -3.98
N VAL A 65 3.94 1.25 -4.87
CA VAL A 65 3.31 -0.07 -4.76
C VAL A 65 3.88 -0.86 -3.58
N ALA A 66 5.18 -0.69 -3.27
CA ALA A 66 5.82 -1.26 -2.07
C ALA A 66 5.18 -0.71 -0.79
N HIS A 67 5.02 0.62 -0.69
CA HIS A 67 4.41 1.23 0.48
C HIS A 67 2.92 0.88 0.61
N GLU A 68 2.19 0.83 -0.51
CA GLU A 68 0.80 0.35 -0.53
C GLU A 68 0.68 -1.07 0.04
N ARG A 69 1.59 -1.99 -0.32
CA ARG A 69 1.61 -3.36 0.22
C ARG A 69 1.87 -3.37 1.73
N ILE A 70 2.84 -2.62 2.21
CA ILE A 70 3.16 -2.52 3.64
C ILE A 70 1.95 -2.03 4.43
N LEU A 71 1.34 -0.93 3.99
CA LEU A 71 0.17 -0.34 4.66
C LEU A 71 -1.04 -1.26 4.63
N PHE A 72 -1.27 -1.95 3.51
CA PHE A 72 -2.37 -2.90 3.39
C PHE A 72 -2.26 -4.05 4.39
N GLU A 73 -1.09 -4.70 4.46
CA GLU A 73 -0.90 -5.81 5.42
C GLU A 73 -0.92 -5.34 6.87
N SER A 74 -0.34 -4.16 7.15
CA SER A 74 -0.42 -3.56 8.49
C SER A 74 -1.86 -3.29 8.90
N ALA A 75 -2.66 -2.72 8.01
CA ALA A 75 -4.08 -2.46 8.28
C ALA A 75 -4.88 -3.74 8.46
N LYS A 76 -4.66 -4.77 7.65
CA LYS A 76 -5.30 -6.09 7.83
C LYS A 76 -5.00 -6.69 9.20
N LYS A 77 -3.71 -6.77 9.56
CA LYS A 77 -3.28 -7.28 10.87
C LYS A 77 -3.90 -6.49 12.02
N ALA A 78 -4.05 -5.16 11.86
CA ALA A 78 -4.68 -4.31 12.85
C ALA A 78 -6.19 -4.55 12.99
N LEU A 79 -6.89 -4.76 11.89
CA LEU A 79 -8.32 -5.05 11.88
C LEU A 79 -8.64 -6.37 12.59
N ASP A 80 -7.76 -7.37 12.47
CA ASP A 80 -7.89 -8.67 13.13
C ASP A 80 -7.36 -8.69 14.57
N GLY A 81 -6.50 -7.70 14.93
CA GLY A 81 -5.75 -7.71 16.20
C GLY A 81 -5.91 -6.42 17.04
N ASN A 82 -4.77 -5.99 17.60
CA ASN A 82 -4.70 -4.91 18.61
C ASN A 82 -4.70 -3.47 18.05
N GLY A 83 -4.80 -3.32 16.75
CA GLY A 83 -4.80 -2.01 16.10
C GLY A 83 -3.40 -1.44 15.82
N LEU A 84 -3.36 -0.40 14.96
CA LEU A 84 -2.16 0.36 14.64
C LEU A 84 -1.93 1.50 15.63
N PRO A 85 -0.67 1.93 15.83
CA PRO A 85 -0.37 3.10 16.64
C PRO A 85 -0.94 4.37 15.99
N SER A 86 -1.41 5.27 16.85
CA SER A 86 -1.97 6.56 16.48
C SER A 86 -1.03 7.69 16.84
N GLN A 87 -0.80 8.60 15.92
CA GLN A 87 -0.10 9.85 16.15
C GLN A 87 -1.11 10.96 16.48
N THR A 88 -0.92 11.65 17.60
CA THR A 88 -1.76 12.80 17.97
C THR A 88 -1.50 13.97 17.02
N VAL A 89 -2.55 14.55 16.48
CA VAL A 89 -2.43 15.76 15.65
C VAL A 89 -2.38 17.00 16.54
N LEU A 90 -1.48 17.93 16.22
CA LEU A 90 -1.34 19.20 16.98
C LEU A 90 -2.56 20.10 16.79
N PHE A 91 -3.15 20.07 15.63
CA PHE A 91 -4.35 20.84 15.28
C PHE A 91 -5.44 19.86 14.87
N PRO A 92 -6.38 19.52 15.78
CA PRO A 92 -7.50 18.66 15.46
C PRO A 92 -8.29 19.18 14.26
N GLN A 93 -8.65 18.28 13.36
CA GLN A 93 -9.45 18.60 12.18
C GLN A 93 -10.88 18.14 12.40
N THR A 94 -11.83 18.85 11.81
CA THR A 94 -13.24 18.45 11.82
C THR A 94 -13.64 17.98 10.43
N VAL A 95 -14.38 16.86 10.36
CA VAL A 95 -15.02 16.38 9.14
C VAL A 95 -16.51 16.35 9.37
N LYS A 96 -17.24 17.01 8.47
CA LYS A 96 -18.70 17.10 8.50
C LYS A 96 -19.29 16.20 7.43
N PHE A 97 -20.28 15.40 7.82
CA PHE A 97 -21.01 14.48 6.95
C PHE A 97 -22.46 14.96 6.73
N GLN A 98 -23.10 14.46 5.67
CA GLN A 98 -24.54 14.58 5.58
C GLN A 98 -25.21 13.70 6.66
N PRO A 99 -26.42 14.03 7.14
CA PRO A 99 -27.04 13.27 8.23
C PRO A 99 -27.14 11.77 7.97
N GLU A 100 -27.45 11.36 6.74
CA GLU A 100 -27.58 9.96 6.33
C GLU A 100 -26.22 9.25 6.28
N GLU A 101 -25.17 9.97 5.84
CA GLU A 101 -23.78 9.49 5.82
C GLU A 101 -23.23 9.32 7.23
N TYR A 102 -23.53 10.27 8.12
CA TYR A 102 -23.06 10.24 9.50
C TYR A 102 -23.52 8.99 10.24
N VAL A 103 -24.79 8.61 10.08
CA VAL A 103 -25.33 7.37 10.68
C VAL A 103 -24.52 6.16 10.23
N LYS A 104 -24.18 6.08 8.93
CA LYS A 104 -23.35 5.00 8.37
C LYS A 104 -21.89 5.08 8.81
N PHE A 105 -21.37 6.31 8.93
CA PHE A 105 -20.01 6.53 9.38
C PHE A 105 -19.77 5.99 10.78
N ILE A 106 -20.71 6.17 11.69
CA ILE A 106 -20.60 5.66 13.07
C ILE A 106 -20.44 4.15 13.12
N ASP A 107 -21.04 3.39 12.19
CA ASP A 107 -20.90 1.94 12.11
C ASP A 107 -19.44 1.49 11.85
N ILE A 108 -18.67 2.29 11.10
CA ILE A 108 -17.29 1.96 10.71
C ILE A 108 -16.23 2.57 11.65
N VAL A 109 -16.59 3.50 12.53
CA VAL A 109 -15.65 4.14 13.49
C VAL A 109 -14.84 3.11 14.31
N PRO A 110 -15.40 2.02 14.84
CA PRO A 110 -14.61 1.03 15.58
C PRO A 110 -13.47 0.43 14.75
N TYR A 111 -13.66 0.24 13.45
CA TYR A 111 -12.65 -0.29 12.53
C TYR A 111 -11.63 0.77 12.13
N LEU A 112 -12.06 2.01 11.94
CA LEU A 112 -11.17 3.15 11.72
C LEU A 112 -10.23 3.36 12.92
N ASN A 113 -10.76 3.19 14.14
CA ASN A 113 -9.93 3.23 15.35
C ASN A 113 -8.87 2.12 15.37
N LYS A 114 -9.19 0.92 14.88
CA LYS A 114 -8.22 -0.18 14.76
C LYS A 114 -7.08 0.15 13.78
N ILE A 115 -7.36 0.84 12.68
CA ILE A 115 -6.27 1.29 11.78
C ILE A 115 -5.57 2.57 12.25
N GLY A 116 -5.87 3.05 13.45
CA GLY A 116 -5.10 4.10 14.12
C GLY A 116 -5.68 5.50 14.03
N PHE A 117 -6.88 5.69 13.47
CA PHE A 117 -7.59 6.96 13.64
C PHE A 117 -8.11 7.10 15.06
N ARG A 118 -8.03 8.29 15.62
CA ARG A 118 -8.71 8.65 16.88
C ARG A 118 -9.65 9.79 16.62
N MET A 119 -10.94 9.49 16.80
CA MET A 119 -12.01 10.41 16.48
C MET A 119 -12.99 10.50 17.64
N ARG A 120 -13.64 11.64 17.75
CA ARG A 120 -14.66 11.92 18.72
C ARG A 120 -15.84 12.63 18.04
N ASP A 121 -17.06 12.30 18.44
CA ASP A 121 -18.24 13.05 18.04
C ASP A 121 -18.14 14.51 18.53
N PHE A 122 -18.42 15.44 17.62
CA PHE A 122 -18.44 16.88 17.89
C PHE A 122 -19.85 17.46 17.82
N GLY A 123 -20.86 16.65 17.47
CA GLY A 123 -22.24 17.07 17.25
C GLY A 123 -22.50 17.56 15.82
N GLU A 124 -23.76 17.79 15.48
CA GLU A 124 -24.21 18.28 14.15
C GLU A 124 -23.61 17.48 12.97
N ASN A 125 -23.58 16.15 13.07
CA ASN A 125 -23.01 15.23 12.09
C ASN A 125 -21.52 15.49 11.79
N THR A 126 -20.79 15.97 12.78
CA THR A 126 -19.38 16.33 12.66
C THR A 126 -18.54 15.45 13.60
N VAL A 127 -17.41 14.98 13.13
CA VAL A 127 -16.38 14.32 13.95
C VAL A 127 -15.14 15.20 14.04
N ILE A 128 -14.50 15.19 15.21
CA ILE A 128 -13.20 15.79 15.40
C ILE A 128 -12.14 14.69 15.39
N ILE A 129 -11.07 14.89 14.63
CA ILE A 129 -9.96 13.96 14.48
C ILE A 129 -8.83 14.45 15.35
N GLU A 130 -8.50 13.67 16.38
CA GLU A 130 -7.47 13.96 17.38
C GLU A 130 -6.20 13.14 17.17
N GLY A 131 -6.27 12.10 16.34
CA GLY A 131 -5.13 11.27 15.99
C GLY A 131 -5.32 10.57 14.65
N ILE A 132 -4.20 10.31 14.01
CA ILE A 132 -4.13 9.62 12.70
C ILE A 132 -3.15 8.45 12.79
N PRO A 133 -3.25 7.44 11.93
CA PRO A 133 -2.24 6.40 11.82
C PRO A 133 -0.85 7.00 11.63
N SER A 134 0.14 6.50 12.37
CA SER A 134 1.52 7.03 12.32
C SER A 134 2.23 6.79 11.00
N GLU A 135 1.70 5.90 10.18
CA GLU A 135 2.27 5.50 8.88
C GLU A 135 1.65 6.22 7.67
N ILE A 136 0.75 7.18 7.88
CA ILE A 136 0.24 8.02 6.78
C ILE A 136 1.37 8.90 6.26
N TYR A 137 1.70 8.72 4.98
CA TYR A 137 2.69 9.54 4.29
C TYR A 137 2.04 10.65 3.45
N SER A 138 0.94 10.35 2.79
CA SER A 138 0.23 11.30 1.92
C SER A 138 -1.29 11.18 2.03
N GLY A 139 -2.00 12.09 1.37
CA GLY A 139 -3.46 12.17 1.39
C GLY A 139 -4.00 13.02 2.54
N THR A 140 -5.22 13.53 2.35
CA THR A 140 -5.95 14.21 3.42
C THR A 140 -6.78 13.21 4.20
N VAL A 141 -6.90 13.42 5.50
CA VAL A 141 -7.70 12.53 6.37
C VAL A 141 -9.17 12.51 5.90
N GLU A 142 -9.69 13.67 5.51
CA GLU A 142 -11.04 13.82 5.00
C GLU A 142 -11.29 12.94 3.77
N GLU A 143 -10.42 12.98 2.76
CA GLU A 143 -10.53 12.13 1.56
C GLU A 143 -10.49 10.64 1.89
N ILE A 144 -9.60 10.23 2.80
CA ILE A 144 -9.49 8.83 3.23
C ILE A 144 -10.81 8.35 3.86
N LEU A 145 -11.36 9.16 4.77
CA LEU A 145 -12.58 8.81 5.50
C LEU A 145 -13.80 8.76 4.58
N HIS A 146 -13.94 9.72 3.65
CA HIS A 146 -15.03 9.72 2.67
C HIS A 146 -14.93 8.54 1.71
N ASP A 147 -13.76 8.24 1.17
CA ASP A 147 -13.59 7.10 0.26
C ASP A 147 -13.90 5.74 0.94
N ILE A 148 -13.55 5.59 2.22
CA ILE A 148 -13.89 4.38 2.99
C ILE A 148 -15.40 4.33 3.23
N LEU A 149 -16.02 5.46 3.58
CA LEU A 149 -17.45 5.54 3.81
C LEU A 149 -18.26 5.22 2.54
N ASP A 150 -17.86 5.75 1.39
CA ASP A 150 -18.51 5.48 0.09
C ASP A 150 -18.50 3.97 -0.20
N LYS A 151 -17.36 3.29 0.04
CA LYS A 151 -17.27 1.84 -0.11
C LYS A 151 -18.17 1.06 0.84
N TYR A 152 -18.39 1.60 2.04
CA TYR A 152 -19.34 1.01 2.99
C TYR A 152 -20.78 1.21 2.55
N ILE A 153 -21.15 2.42 2.11
CA ILE A 153 -22.51 2.75 1.65
C ILE A 153 -22.93 1.87 0.47
N ASP A 154 -21.99 1.60 -0.47
CA ASP A 154 -22.25 0.73 -1.63
C ASP A 154 -22.60 -0.72 -1.24
N ARG A 155 -22.20 -1.20 -0.05
CA ARG A 155 -22.34 -2.60 0.37
C ARG A 155 -23.26 -2.82 1.55
N LEU A 156 -23.33 -1.85 2.47
CA LEU A 156 -24.12 -1.87 3.71
C LEU A 156 -23.86 -3.07 4.64
N GLU A 157 -22.74 -3.76 4.47
CA GLU A 157 -22.33 -4.92 5.26
C GLU A 157 -20.87 -4.82 5.69
N ILE A 158 -20.63 -5.03 6.99
CA ILE A 158 -19.29 -5.16 7.54
C ILE A 158 -18.92 -6.63 7.56
N ASN A 159 -18.25 -7.08 6.51
CA ASN A 159 -17.74 -8.44 6.34
C ASN A 159 -16.25 -8.43 5.97
N ALA A 160 -15.62 -9.60 5.85
CA ALA A 160 -14.20 -9.71 5.51
C ALA A 160 -13.86 -8.97 4.21
N SER A 161 -14.73 -9.02 3.19
CA SER A 161 -14.54 -8.30 1.94
C SER A 161 -14.56 -6.78 2.12
N PHE A 162 -15.41 -6.24 3.00
CA PHE A 162 -15.41 -4.82 3.32
C PHE A 162 -14.13 -4.42 4.06
N LEU A 163 -13.69 -5.21 5.04
CA LEU A 163 -12.44 -4.94 5.79
C LEU A 163 -11.22 -4.95 4.87
N ASP A 164 -11.16 -5.87 3.91
CA ASP A 164 -10.12 -5.89 2.88
C ASP A 164 -10.15 -4.64 2.01
N HIS A 165 -11.35 -4.17 1.62
CA HIS A 165 -11.49 -2.93 0.86
C HIS A 165 -11.13 -1.69 1.68
N MET A 166 -11.48 -1.66 2.97
CA MET A 166 -11.08 -0.59 3.89
C MET A 166 -9.56 -0.51 3.99
N ALA A 167 -8.89 -1.65 4.20
CA ALA A 167 -7.44 -1.72 4.26
C ALA A 167 -6.79 -1.28 2.94
N ALA A 168 -7.35 -1.70 1.79
CA ALA A 168 -6.85 -1.32 0.46
C ALA A 168 -7.04 0.19 0.18
N THR A 169 -8.20 0.74 0.53
CA THR A 169 -8.50 2.17 0.36
C THR A 169 -7.56 3.03 1.23
N TYR A 170 -7.40 2.65 2.50
CA TYR A 170 -6.44 3.28 3.40
C TYR A 170 -5.03 3.25 2.83
N ALA A 171 -4.55 2.07 2.42
CA ALA A 171 -3.20 1.89 1.88
C ALA A 171 -2.95 2.74 0.63
N CYS A 172 -3.85 2.68 -0.34
CA CYS A 172 -3.73 3.43 -1.60
C CYS A 172 -3.70 4.95 -1.40
N LYS A 173 -4.52 5.46 -0.47
CA LYS A 173 -4.58 6.92 -0.20
C LYS A 173 -3.42 7.42 0.65
N SER A 174 -2.92 6.58 1.55
CA SER A 174 -1.87 6.94 2.52
C SER A 174 -0.44 6.67 2.02
N ALA A 175 -0.28 5.90 0.94
CA ALA A 175 1.04 5.52 0.43
C ALA A 175 1.81 6.72 -0.17
N ILE A 176 3.15 6.61 -0.12
CA ILE A 176 4.07 7.50 -0.82
C ILE A 176 3.64 7.66 -2.26
N LYS A 177 3.52 8.88 -2.75
CA LYS A 177 3.15 9.13 -4.16
C LYS A 177 4.35 9.02 -5.09
N ALA A 178 4.07 8.68 -6.36
CA ALA A 178 5.07 8.79 -7.41
C ALA A 178 5.52 10.25 -7.54
N GLY A 179 6.85 10.46 -7.58
CA GLY A 179 7.45 11.80 -7.58
C GLY A 179 7.96 12.27 -6.22
N GLU A 180 7.63 11.60 -5.13
CA GLU A 180 8.15 11.89 -3.79
C GLU A 180 9.61 11.45 -3.65
N ARG A 181 10.44 12.39 -3.20
CA ARG A 181 11.85 12.12 -2.95
C ARG A 181 12.03 11.50 -1.56
N LEU A 182 12.70 10.37 -1.51
CA LEU A 182 13.06 9.68 -0.28
C LEU A 182 14.53 9.91 0.05
N LYS A 183 14.83 10.00 1.34
CA LYS A 183 16.20 9.95 1.85
C LYS A 183 16.69 8.50 1.86
N ASN A 184 18.00 8.31 2.04
CA ASN A 184 18.60 6.98 2.01
C ASN A 184 18.04 6.06 3.11
N ASP A 185 17.92 6.58 4.32
CA ASP A 185 17.35 5.87 5.47
C ASP A 185 15.86 5.53 5.28
N GLU A 186 15.09 6.39 4.63
CA GLU A 186 13.69 6.14 4.29
C GLU A 186 13.56 5.03 3.23
N MET A 187 14.44 5.00 2.24
CA MET A 187 14.46 3.95 1.21
C MET A 187 14.81 2.59 1.83
N ILE A 188 15.86 2.53 2.66
CA ILE A 188 16.26 1.31 3.36
C ILE A 188 15.12 0.79 4.22
N ASN A 189 14.52 1.65 5.05
CA ASN A 189 13.38 1.28 5.91
C ASN A 189 12.18 0.76 5.09
N LEU A 190 11.89 1.39 3.93
CA LEU A 190 10.80 0.95 3.05
C LEU A 190 11.07 -0.47 2.51
N VAL A 191 12.31 -0.73 2.09
CA VAL A 191 12.70 -2.04 1.55
C VAL A 191 12.67 -3.10 2.66
N ASP A 192 13.20 -2.81 3.84
CA ASP A 192 13.17 -3.73 5.00
C ASP A 192 11.73 -4.08 5.40
N LYS A 193 10.86 -3.07 5.50
CA LYS A 193 9.45 -3.28 5.80
C LYS A 193 8.73 -4.09 4.72
N LEU A 194 9.06 -3.86 3.44
CA LEU A 194 8.50 -4.64 2.33
C LEU A 194 8.84 -6.12 2.46
N PHE A 195 10.11 -6.44 2.70
CA PHE A 195 10.53 -7.84 2.85
C PHE A 195 10.01 -8.50 4.14
N ALA A 196 9.59 -7.72 5.12
CA ALA A 196 8.89 -8.22 6.31
C ALA A 196 7.39 -8.51 6.07
N THR A 197 6.83 -8.17 4.90
CA THR A 197 5.45 -8.53 4.54
C THR A 197 5.34 -9.99 4.13
N GLU A 198 4.12 -10.55 4.18
CA GLU A 198 3.85 -11.93 3.74
C GLU A 198 4.02 -12.11 2.23
N HIS A 199 3.74 -11.04 1.47
CA HIS A 199 3.75 -11.07 0.00
C HIS A 199 4.52 -9.87 -0.59
N PRO A 200 5.86 -9.83 -0.48
CA PRO A 200 6.65 -8.67 -0.89
C PRO A 200 6.74 -8.47 -2.40
N TYR A 201 6.37 -9.45 -3.21
CA TYR A 201 6.64 -9.44 -4.65
C TYR A 201 5.51 -8.87 -5.50
N TYR A 202 4.29 -8.77 -4.97
CA TYR A 202 3.12 -8.27 -5.69
C TYR A 202 2.14 -7.53 -4.78
N CYS A 203 1.44 -6.54 -5.35
CA CYS A 203 0.43 -5.79 -4.62
C CYS A 203 -0.90 -6.57 -4.49
N PRO A 204 -1.86 -6.09 -3.66
CA PRO A 204 -3.18 -6.73 -3.55
C PRO A 204 -3.93 -6.86 -4.89
N HIS A 205 -3.61 -6.02 -5.87
CA HIS A 205 -4.20 -6.02 -7.21
C HIS A 205 -3.45 -6.91 -8.22
N GLY A 206 -2.39 -7.63 -7.79
CA GLY A 206 -1.60 -8.53 -8.63
C GLY A 206 -0.50 -7.88 -9.47
N ARG A 207 -0.19 -6.59 -9.28
CA ARG A 207 0.92 -5.92 -9.96
C ARG A 207 2.26 -6.28 -9.31
N PRO A 208 3.33 -6.52 -10.08
CA PRO A 208 4.65 -6.74 -9.49
C PRO A 208 5.12 -5.49 -8.75
N ILE A 209 5.68 -5.70 -7.56
CA ILE A 209 6.33 -4.67 -6.75
C ILE A 209 7.80 -4.61 -7.09
N ILE A 210 8.42 -5.78 -7.30
CA ILE A 210 9.84 -5.96 -7.53
C ILE A 210 10.05 -6.58 -8.90
N ILE A 211 11.00 -6.06 -9.65
CA ILE A 211 11.57 -6.70 -10.83
C ILE A 211 13.06 -6.89 -10.63
N SER A 212 13.61 -7.99 -11.15
CA SER A 212 15.03 -8.30 -11.12
C SER A 212 15.65 -8.28 -12.50
N LEU A 213 16.91 -7.88 -12.59
CA LEU A 213 17.71 -7.90 -13.79
C LEU A 213 19.03 -8.60 -13.45
N SER A 214 19.19 -9.86 -13.89
CA SER A 214 20.38 -10.65 -13.60
C SER A 214 21.60 -10.18 -14.40
N MET A 215 22.81 -10.50 -13.89
CA MET A 215 24.06 -10.22 -14.62
C MET A 215 24.08 -10.90 -15.98
N ASP A 216 23.61 -12.14 -16.10
CA ASP A 216 23.52 -12.86 -17.38
C ASP A 216 22.60 -12.16 -18.38
N GLU A 217 21.51 -11.54 -17.91
CA GLU A 217 20.63 -10.78 -18.78
C GLU A 217 21.27 -9.46 -19.21
N LEU A 218 21.97 -8.79 -18.30
CA LEU A 218 22.77 -7.61 -18.62
C LEU A 218 23.85 -7.94 -19.65
N ASP A 219 24.63 -8.99 -19.45
CA ASP A 219 25.69 -9.39 -20.36
C ASP A 219 25.17 -9.75 -21.75
N ARG A 220 24.04 -10.45 -21.83
CA ARG A 220 23.36 -10.70 -23.10
C ARG A 220 22.91 -9.43 -23.81
N ARG A 221 22.37 -8.45 -23.09
CA ARG A 221 21.92 -7.17 -23.66
C ARG A 221 23.10 -6.32 -24.17
N PHE A 222 24.28 -6.49 -23.58
CA PHE A 222 25.51 -5.84 -23.99
C PHE A 222 26.36 -6.69 -24.96
N GLU A 223 25.81 -7.82 -25.45
CA GLU A 223 26.47 -8.72 -26.42
C GLU A 223 27.84 -9.21 -25.90
N ARG A 224 27.96 -9.47 -24.59
CA ARG A 224 29.21 -9.94 -23.95
C ARG A 224 29.32 -11.48 -23.90
N ILE A 225 28.22 -12.17 -24.18
CA ILE A 225 28.09 -13.65 -24.27
C ILE A 225 27.19 -14.01 -25.45
#